data_218ae37fb41575a92442dad7fcc90c86
#
_entry.id   218ae37fb41575a92442dad7fcc90c86
#
_cell.length_a   1.000
_cell.length_b   1.000
_cell.length_c   1.000
_cell.angle_alpha   90.00
_cell.angle_beta   90.00
_cell.angle_gamma   90.00
#
_symmetry.space_group_name_H-M   'P 1'
#
loop_
_entity.id
_entity.type
_entity.pdbx_description
1 polymer ?
#
loop_
_entity_poly.entity_id
_entity_poly.type
_entity_poly.pdbx_seq_one_letter_code
_entity_poly.pdbx_strand_id
1 'polypeptide(L)'
;MSKDYYNILGINKNATTEEIKKAYKKLAIKYHPDKNKGNKFAEEKFKEINEAYEVLSSPQKKANYDNFGNADFNNNFNTESFTKGFKNSGFQHFDNFDLFSDIFGEFTKGTIKDKEITIKISLYDAYMGSKKSILINNEKIEINIPKGTIETTKLKFNGKGNINPISGKRSNLIIKFEISSYKNFTLKERNLETQINIYPWEIALGSEKIFETIEGKKIKIKIPQNTKNGEILNLKGLGMPALGNTTKGDLKVKLIVNVPPIINDEVRIIYERLKEIYNAKL
;
A
#
# COMPACT_ATOMS: atom_id res chain seq x y z
N MET A 1 36.30 26.05 25.38
CA MET A 1 36.51 25.03 24.33
C MET A 1 35.37 25.13 23.35
N SER A 2 35.65 25.30 22.07
CA SER A 2 34.62 25.35 21.02
C SER A 2 33.94 23.98 20.92
N LYS A 3 32.62 23.94 20.95
CA LYS A 3 31.84 22.69 20.82
C LYS A 3 31.95 22.18 19.38
N ASP A 4 32.39 20.97 19.19
CA ASP A 4 32.37 20.32 17.86
C ASP A 4 31.03 19.59 17.67
N TYR A 5 30.16 20.17 16.86
CA TYR A 5 28.81 19.63 16.60
C TYR A 5 28.82 18.28 15.90
N TYR A 6 29.83 18.00 15.08
CA TYR A 6 29.99 16.68 14.46
C TYR A 6 30.31 15.61 15.49
N ASN A 7 31.22 15.93 16.44
CA ASN A 7 31.53 15.04 17.54
C ASN A 7 30.35 14.83 18.50
N ILE A 8 29.54 15.86 18.74
CA ILE A 8 28.32 15.76 19.57
C ILE A 8 27.33 14.77 18.97
N LEU A 9 27.14 14.81 17.64
CA LEU A 9 26.29 13.86 16.93
C LEU A 9 26.97 12.52 16.62
N GLY A 10 28.30 12.40 16.83
CA GLY A 10 29.07 11.20 16.53
C GLY A 10 29.12 10.84 15.05
N ILE A 11 29.25 11.86 14.19
CA ILE A 11 29.29 11.74 12.73
C ILE A 11 30.55 12.43 12.15
N ASN A 12 30.87 12.10 10.90
CA ASN A 12 31.99 12.72 10.19
C ASN A 12 31.57 14.11 9.64
N LYS A 13 32.55 15.02 9.44
CA LYS A 13 32.33 16.34 8.85
C LYS A 13 31.68 16.28 7.45
N ASN A 14 31.94 15.21 6.69
CA ASN A 14 31.38 14.98 5.36
C ASN A 14 30.02 14.30 5.38
N ALA A 15 29.36 14.16 6.56
CA ALA A 15 28.08 13.48 6.69
C ALA A 15 26.99 14.21 5.87
N THR A 16 26.19 13.40 5.20
CA THR A 16 25.01 13.85 4.46
C THR A 16 23.90 14.32 5.40
N THR A 17 22.96 15.09 4.91
CA THR A 17 21.79 15.55 5.69
C THR A 17 20.99 14.38 6.27
N GLU A 18 20.94 13.25 5.55
CA GLU A 18 20.26 12.05 6.02
C GLU A 18 21.01 11.37 7.17
N GLU A 19 22.34 11.32 7.11
CA GLU A 19 23.18 10.78 8.17
C GLU A 19 23.12 11.64 9.44
N ILE A 20 23.14 12.98 9.28
CA ILE A 20 22.93 13.94 10.36
C ILE A 20 21.59 13.69 11.04
N LYS A 21 20.51 13.58 10.24
CA LYS A 21 19.15 13.30 10.74
C LYS A 21 19.06 11.95 11.46
N LYS A 22 19.72 10.92 10.94
CA LYS A 22 19.74 9.57 11.53
C LYS A 22 20.50 9.53 12.86
N ALA A 23 21.64 10.20 12.93
CA ALA A 23 22.46 10.29 14.14
C ALA A 23 21.71 11.08 15.25
N TYR A 24 21.13 12.22 14.89
CA TYR A 24 20.31 13.01 15.80
C TYR A 24 19.15 12.19 16.38
N LYS A 25 18.37 11.51 15.54
CA LYS A 25 17.27 10.66 15.99
C LYS A 25 17.71 9.62 17.03
N LYS A 26 18.83 8.94 16.77
CA LYS A 26 19.37 7.91 17.67
C LYS A 26 19.73 8.48 19.04
N LEU A 27 20.39 9.63 19.06
CA LEU A 27 20.84 10.28 20.30
C LEU A 27 19.69 10.93 21.06
N ALA A 28 18.76 11.57 20.36
CA ALA A 28 17.58 12.19 20.95
C ALA A 28 16.69 11.17 21.66
N ILE A 29 16.53 9.97 21.08
CA ILE A 29 15.81 8.85 21.73
C ILE A 29 16.56 8.35 22.97
N LYS A 30 17.90 8.27 22.90
CA LYS A 30 18.74 7.80 24.01
C LYS A 30 18.67 8.74 25.23
N TYR A 31 18.72 10.05 24.99
CA TYR A 31 18.77 11.08 26.04
C TYR A 31 17.43 11.79 26.26
N HIS A 32 16.31 11.22 25.76
CA HIS A 32 14.99 11.81 25.90
C HIS A 32 14.62 12.03 27.39
N PRO A 33 14.06 13.20 27.78
CA PRO A 33 13.69 13.49 29.15
C PRO A 33 12.73 12.46 29.77
N ASP A 34 11.77 11.94 28.99
CA ASP A 34 10.83 10.92 29.49
C ASP A 34 11.49 9.59 29.85
N LYS A 35 12.59 9.23 29.16
CA LYS A 35 13.37 8.02 29.46
C LYS A 35 14.39 8.21 30.57
N ASN A 36 14.80 9.45 30.80
CA ASN A 36 15.88 9.81 31.71
C ASN A 36 15.39 10.81 32.76
N LYS A 37 14.19 10.61 33.32
CA LYS A 37 13.59 11.53 34.28
C LYS A 37 14.51 11.77 35.47
N GLY A 38 14.81 13.04 35.75
CA GLY A 38 15.68 13.46 36.86
C GLY A 38 17.18 13.31 36.61
N ASN A 39 17.62 12.84 35.43
CA ASN A 39 19.03 12.72 35.08
C ASN A 39 19.54 14.02 34.43
N LYS A 40 20.18 14.89 35.21
CA LYS A 40 20.75 16.16 34.75
C LYS A 40 21.76 16.00 33.58
N PHE A 41 22.58 14.93 33.63
CA PHE A 41 23.54 14.66 32.57
C PHE A 41 22.83 14.36 31.22
N ALA A 42 21.76 13.56 31.27
CA ALA A 42 20.98 13.27 30.06
C ALA A 42 20.27 14.54 29.52
N GLU A 43 19.82 15.41 30.41
CA GLU A 43 19.21 16.70 30.03
C GLU A 43 20.23 17.63 29.36
N GLU A 44 21.44 17.73 29.87
CA GLU A 44 22.53 18.51 29.27
C GLU A 44 22.91 17.94 27.90
N LYS A 45 23.09 16.63 27.82
CA LYS A 45 23.37 15.96 26.53
C LYS A 45 22.27 16.16 25.50
N PHE A 46 21.02 16.12 25.91
CA PHE A 46 19.89 16.37 25.03
C PHE A 46 19.90 17.81 24.47
N LYS A 47 20.27 18.80 25.29
CA LYS A 47 20.45 20.21 24.84
C LYS A 47 21.57 20.34 23.81
N GLU A 48 22.73 19.72 24.09
CA GLU A 48 23.88 19.73 23.15
C GLU A 48 23.55 19.09 21.80
N ILE A 49 22.83 17.97 21.82
CA ILE A 49 22.42 17.22 20.63
C ILE A 49 21.44 18.05 19.77
N ASN A 50 20.50 18.76 20.42
CA ASN A 50 19.55 19.63 19.72
C ASN A 50 20.25 20.82 19.08
N GLU A 51 21.16 21.48 19.80
CA GLU A 51 21.99 22.58 19.29
C GLU A 51 22.81 22.16 18.06
N ALA A 52 23.47 21.01 18.15
CA ALA A 52 24.25 20.45 17.04
C ALA A 52 23.40 20.15 15.80
N TYR A 53 22.22 19.59 16.00
CA TYR A 53 21.31 19.28 14.90
C TYR A 53 20.74 20.53 14.24
N GLU A 54 20.39 21.55 15.01
CA GLU A 54 19.88 22.82 14.47
C GLU A 54 20.88 23.48 13.52
N VAL A 55 22.16 23.44 13.87
CA VAL A 55 23.21 24.00 13.03
C VAL A 55 23.49 23.13 11.81
N LEU A 56 23.64 21.82 11.99
CA LEU A 56 24.09 20.92 10.93
C LEU A 56 22.99 20.47 9.97
N SER A 57 21.71 20.58 10.35
CA SER A 57 20.59 20.18 9.50
C SER A 57 20.24 21.19 8.40
N SER A 58 20.59 22.45 8.60
CA SER A 58 20.40 23.51 7.61
C SER A 58 21.65 23.69 6.75
N PRO A 59 21.58 23.56 5.41
CA PRO A 59 22.74 23.73 4.53
C PRO A 59 23.45 25.06 4.71
N GLN A 60 22.71 26.15 4.93
CA GLN A 60 23.26 27.50 5.14
C GLN A 60 23.96 27.60 6.49
N LYS A 61 23.34 27.11 7.58
CA LYS A 61 23.94 27.16 8.92
C LYS A 61 25.18 26.25 8.99
N LYS A 62 25.12 25.05 8.36
CA LYS A 62 26.24 24.12 8.25
C LYS A 62 27.43 24.78 7.53
N ALA A 63 27.18 25.39 6.36
CA ALA A 63 28.24 26.08 5.60
C ALA A 63 28.89 27.23 6.41
N ASN A 64 28.09 28.01 7.15
CA ASN A 64 28.61 29.06 8.03
C ASN A 64 29.43 28.50 9.19
N TYR A 65 28.96 27.41 9.80
CA TYR A 65 29.69 26.72 10.87
C TYR A 65 31.01 26.09 10.36
N ASP A 66 31.00 25.51 9.16
CA ASP A 66 32.18 24.89 8.55
C ASP A 66 33.23 25.95 8.16
N ASN A 67 32.81 27.17 7.78
CA ASN A 67 33.71 28.27 7.36
C ASN A 67 34.26 29.13 8.54
N PHE A 68 33.42 29.39 9.53
CA PHE A 68 33.73 30.38 10.58
C PHE A 68 33.84 29.81 11.99
N GLY A 69 33.46 28.53 12.19
CA GLY A 69 33.48 27.88 13.51
C GLY A 69 32.47 28.48 14.50
N ASN A 70 32.60 28.12 15.78
CA ASN A 70 31.67 28.57 16.82
C ASN A 70 31.79 30.05 17.23
N ALA A 71 32.83 30.79 16.79
CA ALA A 71 33.12 32.13 17.32
C ALA A 71 32.07 33.19 16.91
N ASP A 72 31.52 33.11 15.69
CA ASP A 72 30.51 34.04 15.20
C ASP A 72 29.05 33.59 15.47
N PHE A 73 28.85 32.33 15.76
CA PHE A 73 27.52 31.81 16.06
C PHE A 73 26.97 32.28 17.42
N ASN A 74 27.85 32.46 18.41
CA ASN A 74 27.43 32.88 19.76
C ASN A 74 26.97 34.35 19.82
N ASN A 75 27.36 35.23 18.88
CA ASN A 75 26.95 36.62 18.89
C ASN A 75 25.56 36.90 18.27
N ASN A 76 25.03 35.96 17.47
CA ASN A 76 23.71 36.09 16.83
C ASN A 76 22.68 35.06 17.30
N PHE A 77 23.10 34.14 18.17
CA PHE A 77 22.25 33.08 18.69
C PHE A 77 21.79 33.44 20.10
N ASN A 78 20.53 33.88 20.21
CA ASN A 78 19.95 34.25 21.50
C ASN A 78 19.60 32.97 22.28
N THR A 79 20.60 32.44 23.01
CA THR A 79 20.49 31.26 23.91
C THR A 79 19.43 31.47 24.98
N GLU A 80 19.06 32.71 25.30
CA GLU A 80 18.00 33.01 26.28
C GLU A 80 16.59 32.71 25.73
N SER A 81 16.35 32.89 24.44
CA SER A 81 15.06 32.47 23.81
C SER A 81 14.89 30.96 23.85
N PHE A 82 16.00 30.21 23.65
CA PHE A 82 15.98 28.74 23.72
C PHE A 82 15.69 28.24 25.13
N THR A 83 16.33 28.84 26.15
CA THR A 83 16.14 28.40 27.54
C THR A 83 14.84 28.91 28.19
N LYS A 84 14.29 30.05 27.76
CA LYS A 84 12.99 30.55 28.23
C LYS A 84 11.81 29.73 27.66
N GLY A 85 11.88 29.31 26.39
CA GLY A 85 10.88 28.39 25.79
C GLY A 85 10.83 27.03 26.49
N PHE A 86 11.98 26.56 26.98
CA PHE A 86 12.08 25.28 27.66
C PHE A 86 11.56 25.30 29.11
N LYS A 87 11.58 26.46 29.79
CA LYS A 87 11.21 26.58 31.22
C LYS A 87 9.72 26.83 31.46
N ASN A 88 8.95 27.38 30.50
CA ASN A 88 7.64 27.92 30.82
C ASN A 88 6.44 27.34 30.06
N SER A 89 6.63 26.50 29.11
CA SER A 89 5.52 25.74 28.47
C SER A 89 6.13 24.77 27.48
N GLY A 90 5.91 23.51 27.70
CA GLY A 90 6.37 22.45 26.80
C GLY A 90 6.28 22.82 25.33
N PHE A 91 7.38 22.84 24.66
CA PHE A 91 7.58 22.72 23.21
C PHE A 91 6.91 23.71 22.24
N GLN A 92 6.38 24.86 22.65
CA GLN A 92 5.50 25.67 21.76
C GLN A 92 6.12 26.86 21.04
N HIS A 93 7.44 27.10 21.10
CA HIS A 93 8.00 28.30 20.43
C HIS A 93 9.36 28.03 19.79
N PHE A 94 9.32 27.25 18.71
CA PHE A 94 10.41 27.13 17.75
C PHE A 94 9.90 27.53 16.36
N ASP A 95 10.52 28.50 15.69
CA ASP A 95 10.24 28.83 14.30
C ASP A 95 10.58 27.68 13.30
N ASN A 96 11.15 26.58 13.80
CA ASN A 96 11.32 25.30 13.09
C ASN A 96 10.41 24.20 13.69
N PHE A 97 9.28 24.59 14.28
CA PHE A 97 8.30 23.65 14.86
C PHE A 97 7.78 22.65 13.83
N ASP A 98 7.66 23.04 12.57
CA ASP A 98 7.25 22.13 11.49
C ASP A 98 8.23 20.97 11.30
N LEU A 99 9.55 21.23 11.34
CA LEU A 99 10.55 20.18 11.20
C LEU A 99 10.63 19.28 12.45
N PHE A 100 10.43 19.88 13.64
CA PHE A 100 10.36 19.13 14.90
C PHE A 100 9.05 18.38 15.02
N SER A 101 7.94 18.95 14.58
CA SER A 101 6.63 18.33 14.50
C SER A 101 6.63 17.14 13.54
N ASP A 102 7.28 17.24 12.40
CA ASP A 102 7.43 16.15 11.43
C ASP A 102 8.33 15.01 11.94
N ILE A 103 9.34 15.33 12.73
CA ILE A 103 10.28 14.33 13.28
C ILE A 103 9.79 13.75 14.59
N PHE A 104 9.17 14.56 15.46
CA PHE A 104 8.78 14.19 16.82
C PHE A 104 7.27 14.24 17.10
N GLY A 105 6.48 14.91 16.28
CA GLY A 105 5.03 15.03 16.52
C GLY A 105 4.32 13.68 16.57
N GLU A 106 4.83 12.71 15.85
CA GLU A 106 4.39 11.31 15.90
C GLU A 106 4.87 10.59 17.18
N PHE A 107 6.03 11.00 17.74
CA PHE A 107 6.65 10.37 18.90
C PHE A 107 6.17 10.94 20.24
N THR A 108 5.91 12.25 20.31
CA THR A 108 5.51 12.92 21.55
C THR A 108 4.05 12.69 21.92
N LYS A 109 3.17 12.40 20.95
CA LYS A 109 1.76 12.06 21.19
C LYS A 109 1.55 10.61 21.66
N GLY A 110 2.62 9.82 21.82
CA GLY A 110 2.55 8.42 22.29
C GLY A 110 1.79 7.46 21.35
N THR A 111 1.26 7.97 20.24
CA THR A 111 0.55 7.18 19.24
C THR A 111 1.41 7.05 17.98
N ILE A 112 1.89 5.84 17.70
CA ILE A 112 2.50 5.53 16.40
C ILE A 112 1.37 5.22 15.42
N LYS A 113 1.47 5.75 14.19
CA LYS A 113 0.58 5.35 13.09
C LYS A 113 0.64 3.85 12.87
N ASP A 114 -0.50 3.26 12.62
CA ASP A 114 -0.60 1.86 12.27
C ASP A 114 0.25 1.56 11.01
N LYS A 115 0.94 0.42 11.01
CA LYS A 115 1.73 -0.01 9.86
C LYS A 115 0.79 -0.58 8.82
N GLU A 116 0.77 -0.01 7.61
CA GLU A 116 0.00 -0.55 6.50
C GLU A 116 0.91 -1.34 5.56
N ILE A 117 0.45 -2.50 5.13
CA ILE A 117 1.08 -3.31 4.09
C ILE A 117 0.03 -3.79 3.10
N THR A 118 0.42 -3.96 1.84
CA THR A 118 -0.43 -4.54 0.79
C THR A 118 0.09 -5.92 0.44
N ILE A 119 -0.81 -6.90 0.40
CA ILE A 119 -0.50 -8.28 0.04
C ILE A 119 -1.22 -8.63 -1.24
N LYS A 120 -0.47 -9.16 -2.21
CA LYS A 120 -1.03 -9.69 -3.45
C LYS A 120 -1.58 -11.09 -3.24
N ILE A 121 -2.84 -11.29 -3.61
CA ILE A 121 -3.54 -12.57 -3.54
C ILE A 121 -4.21 -12.89 -4.87
N SER A 122 -4.43 -14.17 -5.16
CA SER A 122 -5.20 -14.56 -6.33
C SER A 122 -6.70 -14.34 -6.10
N LEU A 123 -7.43 -14.06 -7.18
CA LEU A 123 -8.90 -13.98 -7.12
C LEU A 123 -9.52 -15.26 -6.59
N TYR A 124 -8.91 -16.42 -6.86
CA TYR A 124 -9.37 -17.70 -6.31
C TYR A 124 -9.23 -17.77 -4.79
N ASP A 125 -8.07 -17.36 -4.24
CA ASP A 125 -7.84 -17.28 -2.79
C ASP A 125 -8.84 -16.32 -2.11
N ALA A 126 -9.08 -15.17 -2.75
CA ALA A 126 -10.04 -14.19 -2.26
C ALA A 126 -11.49 -14.70 -2.31
N TYR A 127 -11.82 -15.48 -3.34
CA TYR A 127 -13.15 -16.06 -3.54
C TYR A 127 -13.45 -17.19 -2.55
N MET A 128 -12.52 -18.14 -2.41
CA MET A 128 -12.69 -19.33 -1.56
C MET A 128 -12.37 -19.08 -0.09
N GLY A 129 -11.57 -18.05 0.19
CA GLY A 129 -10.89 -17.88 1.46
C GLY A 129 -9.63 -18.74 1.51
N SER A 130 -8.59 -18.27 2.17
CA SER A 130 -7.32 -18.99 2.29
C SER A 130 -6.55 -18.59 3.54
N LYS A 131 -5.56 -19.39 3.92
CA LYS A 131 -4.60 -19.05 4.98
C LYS A 131 -3.25 -18.78 4.35
N LYS A 132 -2.62 -17.66 4.70
CA LYS A 132 -1.26 -17.34 4.26
C LYS A 132 -0.40 -16.96 5.46
N SER A 133 0.87 -17.34 5.41
CA SER A 133 1.87 -16.91 6.38
C SER A 133 2.75 -15.86 5.73
N ILE A 134 2.96 -14.75 6.43
CA ILE A 134 3.88 -13.70 6.02
C ILE A 134 4.91 -13.43 7.10
N LEU A 135 6.09 -12.96 6.71
CA LEU A 135 7.14 -12.56 7.63
C LEU A 135 7.14 -11.03 7.75
N ILE A 136 6.89 -10.52 8.96
CA ILE A 136 6.92 -9.08 9.24
C ILE A 136 7.76 -8.85 10.48
N ASN A 137 8.76 -7.96 10.39
CA ASN A 137 9.67 -7.67 11.50
C ASN A 137 10.30 -8.96 12.12
N ASN A 138 10.67 -9.95 11.29
CA ASN A 138 11.17 -11.28 11.67
C ASN A 138 10.17 -12.16 12.45
N GLU A 139 8.89 -11.76 12.54
CA GLU A 139 7.83 -12.58 13.12
C GLU A 139 6.99 -13.19 11.99
N LYS A 140 6.71 -14.50 12.08
CA LYS A 140 5.79 -15.20 11.19
C LYS A 140 4.36 -14.93 11.65
N ILE A 141 3.56 -14.27 10.81
CA ILE A 141 2.16 -13.96 11.08
C ILE A 141 1.28 -14.81 10.16
N GLU A 142 0.39 -15.58 10.73
CA GLU A 142 -0.68 -16.26 10.00
C GLU A 142 -1.83 -15.30 9.72
N ILE A 143 -2.22 -15.22 8.46
CA ILE A 143 -3.33 -14.41 7.98
C ILE A 143 -4.41 -15.35 7.49
N ASN A 144 -5.58 -15.26 8.09
CA ASN A 144 -6.78 -15.89 7.58
C ASN A 144 -7.49 -14.92 6.64
N ILE A 145 -7.45 -15.19 5.33
CA ILE A 145 -8.10 -14.39 4.29
C ILE A 145 -9.56 -14.85 4.22
N PRO A 146 -10.53 -14.00 4.60
CA PRO A 146 -11.92 -14.39 4.59
C PRO A 146 -12.42 -14.63 3.17
N LYS A 147 -13.37 -15.56 3.03
CA LYS A 147 -14.12 -15.74 1.79
C LYS A 147 -14.85 -14.47 1.41
N GLY A 148 -14.69 -14.02 0.16
CA GLY A 148 -15.31 -12.80 -0.31
C GLY A 148 -14.47 -11.54 -0.06
N THR A 149 -13.16 -11.69 0.20
CA THR A 149 -12.21 -10.58 0.30
C THR A 149 -12.15 -9.81 -1.01
N ILE A 150 -12.26 -8.48 -0.94
CA ILE A 150 -12.11 -7.54 -2.05
C ILE A 150 -11.04 -6.50 -1.71
N GLU A 151 -10.62 -5.66 -2.67
CA GLU A 151 -9.52 -4.69 -2.47
C GLU A 151 -9.78 -3.69 -1.34
N THR A 152 -11.04 -3.36 -1.04
CA THR A 152 -11.41 -2.49 0.08
C THR A 152 -11.36 -3.18 1.44
N THR A 153 -11.19 -4.52 1.48
CA THR A 153 -11.09 -5.29 2.72
C THR A 153 -9.78 -4.97 3.43
N LYS A 154 -9.86 -4.70 4.73
CA LYS A 154 -8.70 -4.47 5.60
C LYS A 154 -8.74 -5.43 6.78
N LEU A 155 -7.60 -6.06 7.07
CA LEU A 155 -7.43 -6.87 8.28
C LEU A 155 -6.53 -6.13 9.25
N LYS A 156 -6.95 -6.02 10.51
CA LYS A 156 -6.20 -5.36 11.59
C LYS A 156 -5.66 -6.38 12.57
N PHE A 157 -4.36 -6.32 12.82
CA PHE A 157 -3.65 -7.12 13.80
C PHE A 157 -3.10 -6.20 14.90
N ASN A 158 -3.66 -6.32 16.10
CA ASN A 158 -3.27 -5.44 17.22
C ASN A 158 -1.85 -5.74 17.69
N GLY A 159 -1.05 -4.68 17.90
CA GLY A 159 0.31 -4.79 18.41
C GLY A 159 1.31 -5.51 17.49
N LYS A 160 1.03 -5.63 16.16
CA LYS A 160 1.92 -6.26 15.19
C LYS A 160 2.60 -5.27 14.24
N GLY A 161 2.40 -3.97 14.45
CA GLY A 161 3.02 -2.90 13.67
C GLY A 161 4.40 -2.49 14.18
N ASN A 162 4.72 -1.21 14.01
CA ASN A 162 6.01 -0.64 14.41
C ASN A 162 6.11 -0.48 15.93
N ILE A 163 7.34 -0.60 16.45
CA ILE A 163 7.62 -0.40 17.88
C ILE A 163 7.89 1.09 18.11
N ASN A 164 7.23 1.67 19.10
CA ASN A 164 7.60 3.00 19.61
C ASN A 164 8.91 2.90 20.37
N PRO A 165 9.98 3.54 19.91
CA PRO A 165 11.28 3.43 20.57
C PRO A 165 11.32 4.12 21.96
N ILE A 166 10.35 5.00 22.23
CA ILE A 166 10.24 5.71 23.53
C ILE A 166 9.43 4.90 24.51
N SER A 167 8.20 4.51 24.14
CA SER A 167 7.26 3.83 25.05
C SER A 167 7.38 2.30 25.00
N GLY A 168 8.09 1.73 24.03
CA GLY A 168 8.16 0.28 23.81
C GLY A 168 6.85 -0.34 23.29
N LYS A 169 5.76 0.42 23.20
CA LYS A 169 4.47 -0.07 22.70
C LYS A 169 4.52 -0.27 21.19
N ARG A 170 3.78 -1.27 20.70
CA ARG A 170 3.64 -1.53 19.27
C ARG A 170 2.35 -0.93 18.72
N SER A 171 2.41 -0.34 17.52
CA SER A 171 1.22 0.04 16.75
C SER A 171 0.52 -1.20 16.19
N ASN A 172 -0.61 -1.00 15.54
CA ASN A 172 -1.27 -2.10 14.85
C ASN A 172 -0.68 -2.28 13.45
N LEU A 173 -0.91 -3.47 12.89
CA LEU A 173 -0.65 -3.78 11.49
C LEU A 173 -1.99 -3.82 10.76
N ILE A 174 -2.10 -3.08 9.66
CA ILE A 174 -3.24 -3.09 8.76
C ILE A 174 -2.81 -3.73 7.46
N ILE A 175 -3.48 -4.81 7.07
CA ILE A 175 -3.23 -5.52 5.82
C ILE A 175 -4.32 -5.13 4.82
N LYS A 176 -3.90 -4.64 3.66
CA LYS A 176 -4.71 -4.38 2.47
C LYS A 176 -4.43 -5.47 1.43
N PHE A 177 -5.35 -5.69 0.52
CA PHE A 177 -5.23 -6.71 -0.51
C PHE A 177 -5.20 -6.10 -1.90
N GLU A 178 -4.31 -6.61 -2.74
CA GLU A 178 -4.29 -6.43 -4.18
C GLU A 178 -4.70 -7.77 -4.80
N ILE A 179 -5.80 -7.78 -5.57
CA ILE A 179 -6.35 -9.02 -6.12
C ILE A 179 -5.94 -9.18 -7.56
N SER A 180 -5.15 -10.22 -7.87
CA SER A 180 -4.80 -10.57 -9.24
C SER A 180 -5.87 -11.48 -9.86
N SER A 181 -6.04 -11.39 -11.17
CA SER A 181 -6.93 -12.27 -11.93
C SER A 181 -6.60 -13.76 -11.69
N TYR A 182 -7.58 -14.61 -11.90
CA TYR A 182 -7.42 -16.07 -11.84
C TYR A 182 -8.02 -16.71 -13.09
N LYS A 183 -7.21 -17.47 -13.85
CA LYS A 183 -7.58 -17.94 -15.18
C LYS A 183 -8.09 -16.73 -16.03
N ASN A 184 -9.29 -16.82 -16.56
CA ASN A 184 -9.93 -15.78 -17.36
C ASN A 184 -10.89 -14.90 -16.54
N PHE A 185 -10.88 -15.01 -15.20
CA PHE A 185 -11.76 -14.22 -14.35
C PHE A 185 -11.04 -13.00 -13.81
N THR A 186 -11.73 -11.86 -13.84
CA THR A 186 -11.34 -10.62 -13.19
C THR A 186 -12.42 -10.18 -12.22
N LEU A 187 -12.05 -9.41 -11.21
CA LEU A 187 -12.96 -8.83 -10.23
C LEU A 187 -13.22 -7.36 -10.57
N LYS A 188 -14.49 -6.98 -10.63
CA LYS A 188 -14.89 -5.59 -10.71
C LYS A 188 -15.96 -5.32 -9.65
N GLU A 189 -15.58 -4.57 -8.61
CA GLU A 189 -16.38 -4.40 -7.39
C GLU A 189 -16.69 -5.75 -6.74
N ARG A 190 -17.89 -6.28 -6.91
CA ARG A 190 -18.32 -7.59 -6.43
C ARG A 190 -18.74 -8.53 -7.56
N ASN A 191 -18.68 -8.08 -8.79
CA ASN A 191 -18.98 -8.92 -9.95
C ASN A 191 -17.71 -9.58 -10.46
N LEU A 192 -17.85 -10.79 -10.93
CA LEU A 192 -16.83 -11.48 -11.71
C LEU A 192 -17.05 -11.17 -13.18
N GLU A 193 -15.99 -10.85 -13.89
CA GLU A 193 -16.04 -10.68 -15.33
C GLU A 193 -15.16 -11.74 -15.99
N THR A 194 -15.65 -12.30 -17.08
CA THR A 194 -14.92 -13.29 -17.90
C THR A 194 -15.38 -13.16 -19.35
N GLN A 195 -14.66 -13.84 -20.25
CA GLN A 195 -15.03 -13.93 -21.64
C GLN A 195 -14.98 -15.35 -22.15
N ILE A 196 -15.85 -15.69 -23.10
CA ILE A 196 -15.85 -16.94 -23.83
C ILE A 196 -15.89 -16.70 -25.33
N ASN A 197 -15.23 -17.58 -26.05
CA ASN A 197 -15.27 -17.58 -27.50
C ASN A 197 -16.51 -18.37 -27.98
N ILE A 198 -17.22 -17.78 -28.91
CA ILE A 198 -18.36 -18.37 -29.61
C ILE A 198 -18.14 -18.28 -31.10
N TYR A 199 -18.75 -19.18 -31.86
CA TYR A 199 -18.64 -19.19 -33.31
C TYR A 199 -19.84 -18.50 -33.98
N PRO A 200 -19.71 -18.02 -35.22
CA PRO A 200 -20.81 -17.34 -35.94
C PRO A 200 -22.11 -18.13 -36.00
N TRP A 201 -22.04 -19.43 -36.21
CA TRP A 201 -23.23 -20.30 -36.24
C TRP A 201 -23.90 -20.44 -34.85
N GLU A 202 -23.13 -20.37 -33.75
CA GLU A 202 -23.70 -20.45 -32.42
C GLU A 202 -24.56 -19.24 -32.08
N ILE A 203 -24.19 -18.07 -32.56
CA ILE A 203 -25.01 -16.86 -32.40
C ILE A 203 -26.13 -16.74 -33.43
N ALA A 204 -25.90 -17.20 -34.65
CA ALA A 204 -26.94 -17.16 -35.69
C ALA A 204 -28.11 -18.10 -35.39
N LEU A 205 -27.81 -19.30 -34.92
CA LEU A 205 -28.78 -20.35 -34.66
C LEU A 205 -29.23 -20.43 -33.18
N GLY A 206 -28.48 -19.77 -32.28
CA GLY A 206 -28.57 -20.00 -30.86
C GLY A 206 -27.86 -21.31 -30.47
N SER A 207 -27.35 -21.37 -29.25
CA SER A 207 -26.67 -22.58 -28.76
C SER A 207 -26.70 -22.68 -27.23
N GLU A 208 -26.29 -23.82 -26.74
CA GLU A 208 -25.99 -24.02 -25.31
C GLU A 208 -24.53 -24.39 -25.17
N LYS A 209 -23.84 -23.71 -24.23
CA LYS A 209 -22.44 -24.01 -23.90
C LYS A 209 -22.28 -24.45 -22.47
N ILE A 210 -21.37 -25.39 -22.24
CA ILE A 210 -20.92 -25.76 -20.90
C ILE A 210 -19.84 -24.73 -20.50
N PHE A 211 -20.07 -24.10 -19.39
CA PHE A 211 -19.16 -23.08 -18.83
C PHE A 211 -18.72 -23.53 -17.43
N GLU A 212 -17.41 -23.38 -17.16
CA GLU A 212 -16.83 -23.68 -15.86
C GLU A 212 -16.73 -22.38 -15.03
N THR A 213 -17.42 -22.38 -13.90
CA THR A 213 -17.36 -21.25 -12.94
C THR A 213 -16.01 -21.20 -12.25
N ILE A 214 -15.72 -20.11 -11.50
CA ILE A 214 -14.49 -19.97 -10.69
C ILE A 214 -14.36 -21.10 -9.64
N GLU A 215 -15.49 -21.67 -9.18
CA GLU A 215 -15.51 -22.81 -8.25
C GLU A 215 -15.22 -24.15 -8.93
N GLY A 216 -15.07 -24.19 -10.26
CA GLY A 216 -14.92 -25.43 -11.02
C GLY A 216 -16.24 -26.14 -11.35
N LYS A 217 -17.38 -25.55 -11.00
CA LYS A 217 -18.68 -26.11 -11.34
C LYS A 217 -19.00 -25.89 -12.81
N LYS A 218 -19.46 -26.94 -13.48
CA LYS A 218 -19.93 -26.85 -14.88
C LYS A 218 -21.41 -26.48 -14.88
N ILE A 219 -21.73 -25.40 -15.56
CA ILE A 219 -23.09 -24.90 -15.78
C ILE A 219 -23.39 -24.81 -17.27
N LYS A 220 -24.63 -24.97 -17.66
CA LYS A 220 -25.09 -24.67 -19.04
C LYS A 220 -25.49 -23.21 -19.13
N ILE A 221 -24.94 -22.52 -20.12
CA ILE A 221 -25.34 -21.15 -20.49
C ILE A 221 -26.02 -21.20 -21.85
N LYS A 222 -27.15 -20.51 -21.96
CA LYS A 222 -27.89 -20.41 -23.22
C LYS A 222 -27.45 -19.15 -23.95
N ILE A 223 -27.05 -19.29 -25.21
CA ILE A 223 -26.71 -18.19 -26.11
C ILE A 223 -27.94 -17.97 -27.01
N PRO A 224 -28.64 -16.83 -26.90
CA PRO A 224 -29.79 -16.53 -27.76
C PRO A 224 -29.42 -16.41 -29.23
N GLN A 225 -30.38 -16.65 -30.12
CA GLN A 225 -30.25 -16.29 -31.53
C GLN A 225 -30.00 -14.79 -31.68
N ASN A 226 -29.24 -14.41 -32.70
CA ASN A 226 -28.94 -13.02 -33.04
C ASN A 226 -28.18 -12.25 -31.94
N THR A 227 -27.53 -12.94 -31.02
CA THR A 227 -26.62 -12.35 -30.04
C THR A 227 -25.53 -11.53 -30.75
N LYS A 228 -25.22 -10.33 -30.24
CA LYS A 228 -24.18 -9.47 -30.84
C LYS A 228 -22.81 -9.81 -30.31
N ASN A 229 -21.78 -9.57 -31.15
CA ASN A 229 -20.40 -9.67 -30.68
C ASN A 229 -20.14 -8.66 -29.53
N GLY A 230 -19.54 -9.15 -28.45
CA GLY A 230 -19.27 -8.35 -27.24
C GLY A 230 -20.46 -8.26 -26.28
N GLU A 231 -21.59 -8.88 -26.59
CA GLU A 231 -22.75 -8.93 -25.68
C GLU A 231 -22.37 -9.62 -24.36
N ILE A 232 -22.97 -9.14 -23.27
CA ILE A 232 -22.68 -9.61 -21.92
C ILE A 232 -23.87 -10.36 -21.37
N LEU A 233 -23.66 -11.66 -21.08
CA LEU A 233 -24.62 -12.46 -20.34
C LEU A 233 -24.41 -12.23 -18.85
N ASN A 234 -25.46 -11.80 -18.15
CA ASN A 234 -25.42 -11.60 -16.70
C ASN A 234 -25.99 -12.83 -15.97
N LEU A 235 -25.11 -13.57 -15.31
CA LEU A 235 -25.46 -14.76 -14.53
C LEU A 235 -25.56 -14.36 -13.06
N LYS A 236 -26.79 -14.18 -12.58
CA LYS A 236 -27.06 -13.67 -11.21
C LYS A 236 -26.56 -14.62 -10.14
N GLY A 237 -25.96 -14.06 -9.09
CA GLY A 237 -25.51 -14.81 -7.92
C GLY A 237 -24.30 -15.73 -8.13
N LEU A 238 -23.57 -15.61 -9.26
CA LEU A 238 -22.35 -16.34 -9.56
C LEU A 238 -21.08 -15.51 -9.45
N GLY A 239 -21.19 -14.30 -8.94
CA GLY A 239 -20.08 -13.38 -8.68
C GLY A 239 -19.41 -13.60 -7.31
N MET A 240 -18.69 -12.59 -6.84
CA MET A 240 -17.93 -12.60 -5.59
C MET A 240 -18.84 -12.71 -4.37
N PRO A 241 -18.59 -13.64 -3.42
CA PRO A 241 -19.33 -13.73 -2.18
C PRO A 241 -19.22 -12.44 -1.35
N ALA A 242 -20.23 -12.12 -0.56
CA ALA A 242 -20.12 -11.07 0.44
C ALA A 242 -19.38 -11.59 1.68
N LEU A 243 -18.55 -10.71 2.30
CA LEU A 243 -17.92 -11.01 3.58
C LEU A 243 -19.00 -11.29 4.64
N GLY A 244 -18.92 -12.47 5.27
CA GLY A 244 -19.84 -12.87 6.35
C GLY A 244 -21.31 -13.03 5.94
N ASN A 245 -21.62 -13.06 4.64
CA ASN A 245 -22.99 -13.19 4.13
C ASN A 245 -23.06 -14.26 3.02
N THR A 246 -24.28 -14.77 2.77
CA THR A 246 -24.56 -15.74 1.69
C THR A 246 -24.78 -15.11 0.33
N THR A 247 -24.99 -13.79 0.27
CA THR A 247 -25.19 -13.06 -0.98
C THR A 247 -23.93 -13.05 -1.84
N LYS A 248 -24.11 -13.17 -3.16
CA LYS A 248 -23.03 -13.09 -4.13
C LYS A 248 -23.33 -11.96 -5.13
N GLY A 249 -22.30 -11.36 -5.70
CA GLY A 249 -22.43 -10.55 -6.90
C GLY A 249 -22.81 -11.39 -8.11
N ASP A 250 -22.74 -10.81 -9.29
CA ASP A 250 -23.06 -11.46 -10.54
C ASP A 250 -21.81 -11.87 -11.31
N LEU A 251 -21.95 -12.85 -12.19
CA LEU A 251 -20.93 -13.21 -13.18
C LEU A 251 -21.34 -12.66 -14.54
N LYS A 252 -20.51 -11.76 -15.07
CA LYS A 252 -20.68 -11.17 -16.40
C LYS A 252 -19.81 -11.91 -17.40
N VAL A 253 -20.44 -12.62 -18.32
CA VAL A 253 -19.77 -13.41 -19.36
C VAL A 253 -19.84 -12.65 -20.67
N LYS A 254 -18.73 -12.10 -21.14
CA LYS A 254 -18.64 -11.41 -22.44
C LYS A 254 -18.49 -12.44 -23.56
N LEU A 255 -19.36 -12.37 -24.56
CA LEU A 255 -19.36 -13.24 -25.71
C LEU A 255 -18.47 -12.65 -26.81
N ILE A 256 -17.41 -13.35 -27.19
CA ILE A 256 -16.48 -12.92 -28.24
C ILE A 256 -16.63 -13.84 -29.43
N VAL A 257 -17.05 -13.29 -30.57
CA VAL A 257 -17.18 -14.05 -31.80
C VAL A 257 -15.78 -14.34 -32.37
N ASN A 258 -15.50 -15.63 -32.50
CA ASN A 258 -14.27 -16.11 -33.11
C ASN A 258 -14.60 -16.77 -34.45
N VAL A 259 -14.06 -16.25 -35.53
CA VAL A 259 -14.20 -16.88 -36.84
C VAL A 259 -13.14 -17.98 -36.98
N PRO A 260 -13.57 -19.24 -37.17
CA PRO A 260 -12.60 -20.32 -37.32
C PRO A 260 -11.81 -20.17 -38.63
N PRO A 261 -10.56 -20.62 -38.65
CA PRO A 261 -9.77 -20.63 -39.88
C PRO A 261 -10.36 -21.59 -40.91
N ILE A 262 -10.15 -21.29 -42.20
CA ILE A 262 -10.49 -22.21 -43.27
C ILE A 262 -9.52 -23.37 -43.23
N ILE A 263 -9.99 -24.57 -42.92
CA ILE A 263 -9.19 -25.77 -42.70
C ILE A 263 -9.15 -26.70 -43.93
N ASN A 264 -10.15 -26.59 -44.85
CA ASN A 264 -10.24 -27.37 -46.06
C ASN A 264 -11.13 -26.67 -47.10
N ASP A 265 -11.19 -27.23 -48.32
CA ASP A 265 -11.96 -26.66 -49.40
C ASP A 265 -13.48 -26.71 -49.18
N GLU A 266 -13.98 -27.71 -48.44
CA GLU A 266 -15.38 -27.81 -48.10
C GLU A 266 -15.83 -26.60 -47.24
N VAL A 267 -15.06 -26.24 -46.21
CA VAL A 267 -15.32 -25.06 -45.37
C VAL A 267 -15.25 -23.79 -46.23
N ARG A 268 -14.30 -23.70 -47.17
CA ARG A 268 -14.21 -22.56 -48.10
C ARG A 268 -15.48 -22.40 -48.92
N ILE A 269 -15.97 -23.49 -49.55
CA ILE A 269 -17.17 -23.49 -50.37
C ILE A 269 -18.38 -23.01 -49.56
N ILE A 270 -18.51 -23.43 -48.27
CA ILE A 270 -19.60 -23.00 -47.39
C ILE A 270 -19.53 -21.49 -47.16
N TYR A 271 -18.35 -20.93 -46.88
CA TYR A 271 -18.19 -19.48 -46.66
C TYR A 271 -18.47 -18.69 -47.95
N GLU A 272 -18.00 -19.17 -49.13
CA GLU A 272 -18.29 -18.54 -50.41
C GLU A 272 -19.80 -18.54 -50.69
N ARG A 273 -20.45 -19.66 -50.48
CA ARG A 273 -21.93 -19.74 -50.62
C ARG A 273 -22.67 -18.82 -49.67
N LEU A 274 -22.27 -18.73 -48.43
CA LEU A 274 -22.87 -17.81 -47.46
C LEU A 274 -22.67 -16.36 -47.90
N LYS A 275 -21.51 -15.98 -48.39
CA LYS A 275 -21.23 -14.66 -48.96
C LYS A 275 -22.15 -14.31 -50.14
N GLU A 276 -22.34 -15.26 -51.10
CA GLU A 276 -23.23 -15.06 -52.25
C GLU A 276 -24.67 -14.80 -51.79
N ILE A 277 -25.20 -15.64 -50.90
CA ILE A 277 -26.56 -15.52 -50.37
C ILE A 277 -26.77 -14.16 -49.67
N TYR A 278 -25.77 -13.68 -48.95
CA TYR A 278 -25.87 -12.43 -48.20
C TYR A 278 -25.77 -11.24 -49.13
N ASN A 279 -24.84 -11.27 -50.13
CA ASN A 279 -24.70 -10.16 -51.09
C ASN A 279 -25.88 -10.05 -52.07
N ALA A 280 -26.57 -11.14 -52.37
CA ALA A 280 -27.77 -11.10 -53.23
C ALA A 280 -29.00 -10.44 -52.54
N LYS A 281 -28.90 -10.15 -51.23
CA LYS A 281 -29.98 -9.52 -50.44
C LYS A 281 -29.70 -8.03 -50.11
N LEU A 282 -28.51 -7.54 -50.41
CA LEU A 282 -28.13 -6.13 -50.33
C LEU A 282 -28.29 -5.44 -51.67
#